data_f9c4a0588bc725e1202837e0ec4f338a
#
_entry.id   f9c4a0588bc725e1202837e0ec4f338a
#
_cell.length_a   1.000
_cell.length_b   1.000
_cell.length_c   1.000
_cell.angle_alpha   90.00
_cell.angle_beta   90.00
_cell.angle_gamma   90.00
#
_symmetry.space_group_name_H-M   'P 1'
#
loop_
_entity.id
_entity.type
_entity.pdbx_description
1 polymer ?
#
loop_
_entity_poly.entity_id
_entity_poly.type
_entity_poly.pdbx_seq_one_letter_code
_entity_poly.pdbx_strand_id
1 'polypeptide(L)'
;RQQINQKALILVDQQWHPGVMGNVASRISRHFGKTTLALTFNAGNSKERFQESIAVGSARSVGDLDLCSLLQKCRQMLNRFGGHPAAVGLSLSEKNLDRFCQRFQQLLSHQSKQATPQEKSSAVGLV
;
A
#
# COMPACT_ATOMS: atom_id res chain seq x y z
N ARG A 1 4.98 11.06 10.41
CA ARG A 1 5.86 12.08 10.40
C ARG A 1 7.08 11.75 9.64
N GLN A 2 7.75 10.71 10.04
CA GLN A 2 8.88 10.24 9.33
C GLN A 2 8.48 9.76 7.97
N GLN A 3 7.25 9.44 7.78
CA GLN A 3 6.78 8.91 6.53
C GLN A 3 6.87 9.89 5.39
N ILE A 4 6.96 11.13 5.67
CA ILE A 4 7.08 12.11 4.63
C ILE A 4 8.33 11.90 3.81
N ASN A 5 9.37 11.39 4.42
CA ASN A 5 10.62 11.12 3.72
C ASN A 5 10.70 9.73 3.14
N GLN A 6 9.67 8.94 3.27
CA GLN A 6 9.71 7.59 2.74
C GLN A 6 9.09 7.54 1.36
N LYS A 7 9.33 6.46 0.65
CA LYS A 7 8.80 6.31 -0.69
C LYS A 7 7.30 6.13 -0.71
N ALA A 8 6.75 5.57 0.34
CA ALA A 8 5.32 5.41 0.43
C ALA A 8 4.82 5.97 1.73
N LEU A 9 3.60 6.46 1.72
CA LEU A 9 2.94 6.87 2.94
C LEU A 9 2.08 5.70 3.39
N ILE A 10 2.26 5.27 4.61
CA ILE A 10 1.50 4.16 5.15
C ILE A 10 0.72 4.65 6.35
N LEU A 11 -0.60 4.59 6.23
CA LEU A 11 -1.50 5.08 7.26
C LEU A 11 -2.27 3.91 7.83
N VAL A 12 -2.29 3.83 9.15
CA VAL A 12 -3.02 2.77 9.83
C VAL A 12 -3.89 3.41 10.88
N ASP A 13 -5.16 3.14 10.83
CA ASP A 13 -6.09 3.72 11.81
C ASP A 13 -7.11 2.65 12.18
N GLN A 14 -7.35 2.49 13.45
CA GLN A 14 -8.23 1.46 13.91
C GLN A 14 -9.69 1.83 13.82
N GLN A 15 -9.99 3.06 13.57
CA GLN A 15 -11.35 3.53 13.58
C GLN A 15 -11.97 3.80 12.23
N TRP A 16 -11.20 3.75 11.17
CA TRP A 16 -11.75 4.01 9.85
C TRP A 16 -12.58 2.82 9.39
N HIS A 17 -13.64 3.15 8.70
CA HIS A 17 -14.45 2.10 8.11
C HIS A 17 -13.70 1.58 6.87
N PRO A 18 -13.64 0.26 6.69
CA PRO A 18 -12.92 -0.28 5.53
C PRO A 18 -13.37 0.31 4.20
N GLY A 19 -14.63 0.68 4.10
CA GLY A 19 -15.16 1.19 2.86
C GLY A 19 -14.62 2.53 2.44
N VAL A 20 -13.98 3.29 3.34
CA VAL A 20 -13.44 4.58 2.96
C VAL A 20 -11.95 4.54 2.66
N MET A 21 -11.32 3.38 2.81
CA MET A 21 -9.87 3.29 2.66
C MET A 21 -9.41 3.69 1.27
N GLY A 22 -10.16 3.32 0.25
CA GLY A 22 -9.79 3.68 -1.11
C GLY A 22 -9.79 5.18 -1.31
N ASN A 23 -10.80 5.85 -0.80
CA ASN A 23 -10.88 7.29 -0.93
C ASN A 23 -9.77 7.98 -0.15
N VAL A 24 -9.49 7.49 1.03
CA VAL A 24 -8.42 8.06 1.85
C VAL A 24 -7.09 7.92 1.13
N ALA A 25 -6.79 6.72 0.64
CA ALA A 25 -5.53 6.47 -0.03
C ALA A 25 -5.41 7.33 -1.28
N SER A 26 -6.50 7.48 -2.01
CA SER A 26 -6.51 8.26 -3.22
C SER A 26 -6.24 9.73 -2.97
N ARG A 27 -6.90 10.28 -1.97
CA ARG A 27 -6.73 11.68 -1.65
C ARG A 27 -5.34 11.99 -1.14
N ILE A 28 -4.81 11.13 -0.29
CA ILE A 28 -3.50 11.33 0.27
C ILE A 28 -2.43 11.18 -0.82
N SER A 29 -2.58 10.20 -1.69
CA SER A 29 -1.59 10.00 -2.73
C SER A 29 -1.54 11.19 -3.67
N ARG A 30 -2.69 11.78 -3.99
CA ARG A 30 -2.72 12.95 -4.85
C ARG A 30 -2.15 14.16 -4.16
N HIS A 31 -2.46 14.32 -2.89
CA HIS A 31 -2.01 15.50 -2.16
C HIS A 31 -0.50 15.51 -2.00
N PHE A 32 0.10 14.38 -1.69
CA PHE A 32 1.53 14.31 -1.44
C PHE A 32 2.36 13.80 -2.60
N GLY A 33 1.71 13.35 -3.66
CA GLY A 33 2.43 12.80 -4.81
C GLY A 33 3.20 11.55 -4.48
N LYS A 34 2.68 10.74 -3.55
CA LYS A 34 3.35 9.52 -3.13
C LYS A 34 2.40 8.35 -3.12
N THR A 35 2.94 7.17 -3.41
CA THR A 35 2.17 5.96 -3.28
C THR A 35 1.71 5.85 -1.84
N THR A 36 0.45 5.54 -1.64
CA THR A 36 -0.16 5.53 -0.31
C THR A 36 -0.85 4.22 -0.03
N LEU A 37 -0.65 3.72 1.17
CA LEU A 37 -1.28 2.51 1.66
C LEU A 37 -2.09 2.91 2.89
N ALA A 38 -3.39 2.72 2.86
CA ALA A 38 -4.25 3.08 3.98
C ALA A 38 -4.93 1.83 4.49
N LEU A 39 -4.72 1.52 5.75
CA LEU A 39 -5.22 0.30 6.36
C LEU A 39 -6.00 0.59 7.61
N THR A 40 -6.98 -0.25 7.89
CA THR A 40 -7.69 -0.20 9.13
C THR A 40 -7.88 -1.62 9.63
N PHE A 41 -8.16 -1.79 10.89
CA PHE A 41 -8.34 -3.12 11.42
C PHE A 41 -9.80 -3.50 11.38
N ASN A 42 -10.03 -4.72 10.98
CA ASN A 42 -11.38 -5.23 10.93
C ASN A 42 -11.77 -5.71 12.30
N ALA A 43 -12.58 -4.92 12.97
CA ALA A 43 -12.97 -5.26 14.30
C ALA A 43 -14.31 -5.92 14.38
N GLY A 44 -14.85 -6.28 13.27
CA GLY A 44 -16.18 -6.76 13.25
C GLY A 44 -16.44 -8.03 13.99
N ASN A 45 -15.45 -8.82 14.19
CA ASN A 45 -15.64 -10.08 14.84
C ASN A 45 -15.00 -10.18 16.16
N SER A 46 -15.10 -9.15 16.89
CA SER A 46 -14.48 -9.11 18.18
C SER A 46 -15.00 -10.14 19.13
N LYS A 47 -16.12 -10.77 18.84
CA LYS A 47 -16.64 -11.75 19.71
C LYS A 47 -15.76 -12.93 19.82
N GLU A 48 -14.97 -13.19 18.81
CA GLU A 48 -14.14 -14.34 18.83
C GLU A 48 -12.80 -13.99 19.34
N ARG A 49 -12.56 -14.30 20.57
CA ARG A 49 -11.33 -13.97 21.21
C ARG A 49 -10.13 -14.50 20.58
N PHE A 50 -10.21 -15.61 19.88
CA PHE A 50 -9.04 -16.23 19.30
C PHE A 50 -8.79 -15.81 17.87
N GLN A 51 -9.65 -14.98 17.31
CA GLN A 51 -9.48 -14.56 15.95
C GLN A 51 -8.43 -13.51 15.86
N GLU A 52 -7.52 -13.66 14.93
CA GLU A 52 -6.48 -12.70 14.74
C GLU A 52 -7.04 -11.43 14.19
N SER A 53 -6.42 -10.33 14.54
CA SER A 53 -6.78 -9.05 13.99
C SER A 53 -6.30 -8.98 12.55
N ILE A 54 -7.14 -8.51 11.68
CA ILE A 54 -6.84 -8.42 10.26
C ILE A 54 -6.84 -6.96 9.84
N ALA A 55 -5.79 -6.55 9.17
CA ALA A 55 -5.74 -5.22 8.61
C ALA A 55 -6.26 -5.28 7.20
N VAL A 56 -7.14 -4.38 6.84
CA VAL A 56 -7.68 -4.32 5.49
C VAL A 56 -7.56 -2.91 4.98
N GLY A 57 -7.41 -2.76 3.70
CA GLY A 57 -7.33 -1.43 3.15
C GLY A 57 -7.05 -1.38 1.69
N SER A 58 -6.51 -0.26 1.30
CA SER A 58 -6.29 0.02 -0.10
C SER A 58 -4.97 0.71 -0.32
N ALA A 59 -4.42 0.55 -1.50
CA ALA A 59 -3.22 1.25 -1.88
C ALA A 59 -3.46 1.96 -3.20
N ARG A 60 -2.83 3.11 -3.36
CA ARG A 60 -2.91 3.87 -4.60
C ARG A 60 -1.51 4.26 -5.00
N SER A 61 -1.16 4.00 -6.25
CA SER A 61 0.18 4.31 -6.71
C SER A 61 0.22 5.68 -7.36
N VAL A 62 1.42 6.17 -7.56
CA VAL A 62 1.61 7.37 -8.35
C VAL A 62 2.52 6.98 -9.50
N GLY A 63 2.38 7.63 -10.62
CA GLY A 63 3.22 7.35 -11.77
C GLY A 63 2.91 5.98 -12.35
N ASP A 64 3.91 5.33 -12.81
CA ASP A 64 3.78 4.05 -13.49
C ASP A 64 3.95 2.84 -12.62
N LEU A 65 3.98 3.00 -11.34
CA LEU A 65 4.18 1.89 -10.44
C LEU A 65 3.03 0.89 -10.53
N ASP A 66 3.36 -0.36 -10.68
CA ASP A 66 2.38 -1.43 -10.74
C ASP A 66 2.26 -2.07 -9.37
N LEU A 67 1.20 -1.72 -8.65
CA LEU A 67 0.99 -2.24 -7.31
C LEU A 67 0.72 -3.72 -7.30
N CYS A 68 0.09 -4.24 -8.33
CA CYS A 68 -0.20 -5.66 -8.38
C CYS A 68 1.10 -6.47 -8.38
N SER A 69 2.06 -6.05 -9.18
CA SER A 69 3.35 -6.73 -9.23
C SER A 69 4.08 -6.61 -7.91
N LEU A 70 4.01 -5.44 -7.32
CA LEU A 70 4.69 -5.22 -6.07
C LEU A 70 4.10 -6.08 -4.96
N LEU A 71 2.79 -6.13 -4.87
CA LEU A 71 2.14 -6.93 -3.84
C LEU A 71 2.33 -8.41 -4.07
N GLN A 72 2.49 -8.81 -5.31
CA GLN A 72 2.76 -10.20 -5.60
C GLN A 72 4.07 -10.65 -4.92
N LYS A 73 5.03 -9.76 -4.82
CA LYS A 73 6.27 -10.06 -4.15
C LYS A 73 6.12 -10.12 -2.65
N CYS A 74 5.01 -9.64 -2.13
CA CYS A 74 4.72 -9.68 -0.70
C CYS A 74 3.64 -10.71 -0.36
N ARG A 75 3.24 -11.51 -1.33
CA ARG A 75 2.05 -12.35 -1.16
C ARG A 75 2.07 -13.28 0.04
N GLN A 76 3.25 -13.68 0.47
CA GLN A 76 3.33 -14.56 1.62
C GLN A 76 2.90 -13.88 2.92
N MET A 77 2.92 -12.57 2.93
CA MET A 77 2.54 -11.83 4.11
C MET A 77 1.11 -11.33 4.02
N LEU A 78 0.41 -11.61 2.91
CA LEU A 78 -0.92 -11.09 2.67
C LEU A 78 -1.94 -12.20 2.68
N ASN A 79 -3.16 -11.88 3.13
CA ASN A 79 -4.27 -12.83 3.06
C ASN A 79 -4.90 -12.74 1.68
N ARG A 80 -5.09 -11.53 1.19
CA ARG A 80 -5.69 -11.30 -0.10
C ARG A 80 -5.21 -9.99 -0.67
N PHE A 81 -5.16 -9.87 -1.95
CA PHE A 81 -4.93 -8.61 -2.60
C PHE A 81 -5.38 -8.69 -4.05
N GLY A 82 -5.69 -7.57 -4.63
CA GLY A 82 -6.06 -7.54 -6.03
C GLY A 82 -6.64 -6.22 -6.44
N GLY A 83 -6.79 -6.02 -7.72
CA GLY A 83 -7.34 -4.83 -8.28
C GLY A 83 -6.60 -4.40 -9.52
N HIS A 84 -6.51 -3.11 -9.69
CA HIS A 84 -5.87 -2.51 -10.83
C HIS A 84 -4.43 -2.14 -10.46
N PRO A 85 -3.49 -2.09 -11.39
CA PRO A 85 -2.12 -1.73 -11.03
C PRO A 85 -1.99 -0.43 -10.25
N ALA A 86 -2.88 0.51 -10.48
CA ALA A 86 -2.80 1.80 -9.77
C ALA A 86 -3.64 1.85 -8.50
N ALA A 87 -4.48 0.87 -8.28
CA ALA A 87 -5.42 0.90 -7.16
C ALA A 87 -5.79 -0.50 -6.74
N VAL A 88 -5.24 -0.96 -5.64
CA VAL A 88 -5.48 -2.31 -5.16
C VAL A 88 -6.06 -2.33 -3.77
N GLY A 89 -6.79 -3.40 -3.47
CA GLY A 89 -7.26 -3.66 -2.11
C GLY A 89 -6.43 -4.80 -1.56
N LEU A 90 -6.30 -4.86 -0.26
CA LEU A 90 -5.51 -5.92 0.35
C LEU A 90 -5.92 -6.16 1.79
N SER A 91 -5.57 -7.34 2.29
CA SER A 91 -5.76 -7.64 3.70
C SER A 91 -4.63 -8.53 4.18
N LEU A 92 -4.29 -8.39 5.43
CA LEU A 92 -3.23 -9.18 6.03
C LEU A 92 -3.40 -9.26 7.54
N SER A 93 -2.80 -10.26 8.14
CA SER A 93 -2.83 -10.41 9.59
C SER A 93 -2.01 -9.32 10.23
N GLU A 94 -2.47 -8.85 11.36
CA GLU A 94 -1.76 -7.83 12.10
C GLU A 94 -0.33 -8.25 12.41
N LYS A 95 -0.12 -9.50 12.67
CA LYS A 95 1.21 -9.98 13.03
C LYS A 95 2.21 -9.83 11.88
N ASN A 96 1.73 -9.70 10.66
CA ASN A 96 2.60 -9.51 9.51
C ASN A 96 2.75 -8.07 9.10
N LEU A 97 2.06 -7.18 9.79
CA LEU A 97 1.98 -5.79 9.37
C LEU A 97 3.34 -5.10 9.28
N ASP A 98 4.13 -5.21 10.32
CA ASP A 98 5.42 -4.54 10.32
C ASP A 98 6.34 -5.06 9.23
N ARG A 99 6.38 -6.35 9.07
CA ARG A 99 7.22 -6.96 8.05
C ARG A 99 6.75 -6.56 6.66
N PHE A 100 5.44 -6.54 6.47
CA PHE A 100 4.89 -6.14 5.19
C PHE A 100 5.24 -4.69 4.88
N CYS A 101 5.09 -3.81 5.84
CA CYS A 101 5.37 -2.40 5.63
C CYS A 101 6.84 -2.18 5.29
N GLN A 102 7.72 -2.87 5.97
CA GLN A 102 9.14 -2.75 5.69
C GLN A 102 9.46 -3.24 4.28
N ARG A 103 8.90 -4.37 3.92
CA ARG A 103 9.16 -4.93 2.60
C ARG A 103 8.59 -4.04 1.51
N PHE A 104 7.41 -3.50 1.74
CA PHE A 104 6.75 -2.62 0.79
C PHE A 104 7.64 -1.41 0.53
N GLN A 105 8.16 -0.77 1.57
CA GLN A 105 9.03 0.37 1.43
C GLN A 105 10.33 -0.01 0.73
N GLN A 106 10.88 -1.15 1.05
CA GLN A 106 12.11 -1.61 0.41
C GLN A 106 11.91 -1.82 -1.07
N LEU A 107 10.82 -2.44 -1.45
CA LEU A 107 10.55 -2.70 -2.84
C LEU A 107 10.33 -1.42 -3.62
N LEU A 108 9.68 -0.45 -3.02
CA LEU A 108 9.49 0.82 -3.66
C LEU A 108 10.81 1.55 -3.85
N SER A 109 11.64 1.50 -2.86
CA SER A 109 12.93 2.14 -2.92
C SER A 109 13.78 1.53 -4.02
N HIS A 110 13.74 0.24 -4.13
CA HIS A 110 14.51 -0.49 -5.11
C HIS A 110 14.01 -0.15 -6.51
N GLN A 111 12.72 -0.14 -6.71
CA GLN A 111 12.17 0.19 -7.99
C GLN A 111 12.47 1.61 -8.38
N SER A 112 12.41 2.50 -7.46
CA SER A 112 12.71 3.88 -7.71
C SER A 112 14.11 4.06 -8.21
N LYS A 113 15.06 3.37 -7.63
CA LYS A 113 16.42 3.43 -8.05
C LYS A 113 16.61 2.87 -9.41
N GLN A 114 15.98 1.80 -9.71
CA GLN A 114 16.13 1.17 -11.00
C GLN A 114 15.45 1.95 -12.09
N ALA A 115 14.35 2.51 -11.81
CA ALA A 115 13.58 3.17 -12.82
C ALA A 115 13.98 4.57 -13.14
N THR A 116 14.61 5.21 -12.25
CA THR A 116 14.93 6.61 -12.43
C THR A 116 15.56 6.98 -13.76
N PRO A 117 16.63 6.41 -14.13
CA PRO A 117 17.25 6.81 -15.36
C PRO A 117 16.42 6.52 -16.57
N GLN A 118 15.79 5.41 -16.59
CA GLN A 118 15.00 5.05 -17.64
C GLN A 118 13.72 5.77 -17.69
N GLU A 119 13.18 6.01 -16.56
CA GLU A 119 11.98 6.69 -16.46
C GLU A 119 12.02 8.01 -17.08
N LYS A 120 13.06 8.71 -16.90
CA LYS A 120 13.19 9.97 -17.45
C LYS A 120 13.08 9.92 -18.90
N SER A 121 13.83 9.08 -19.51
CA SER A 121 13.82 8.99 -20.90
C SER A 121 12.52 8.50 -21.40
N SER A 122 11.99 7.53 -20.73
CA SER A 122 10.79 6.98 -21.16
C SER A 122 9.65 7.95 -21.05
N ALA A 123 9.61 8.61 -19.97
CA ALA A 123 8.56 9.54 -19.76
C ALA A 123 8.55 10.56 -20.81
N VAL A 124 9.69 10.97 -21.16
CA VAL A 124 9.78 11.93 -22.15
C VAL A 124 9.39 11.37 -23.44
N GLY A 125 9.84 10.22 -23.67
CA GLY A 125 9.57 9.60 -24.89
C GLY A 125 8.13 9.35 -25.08
N LEU A 126 7.47 9.04 -24.07
CA LEU A 126 6.14 8.74 -24.17
C LEU A 126 5.30 9.81 -24.57
N VAL A 127 5.68 10.90 -24.21
CA VAL A 127 4.85 11.98 -24.49
C VAL A 127 5.03 12.53 -25.79
#